data_a61a0481f170b47f072eb441213e0bed
#
_entry.id   a61a0481f170b47f072eb441213e0bed
#
_cell.length_a   1.000
_cell.length_b   1.000
_cell.length_c   1.000
_cell.angle_alpha   90.00
_cell.angle_beta   90.00
_cell.angle_gamma   90.00
#
_symmetry.space_group_name_H-M   'P 1'
#
loop_
_entity.id
_entity.type
_entity.pdbx_description
1 polymer ?
#
loop_
_entity_poly.entity_id
_entity_poly.type
_entity_poly.pdbx_seq_one_letter_code
_entity_poly.pdbx_strand_id
1 'polypeptide(L)'
;MNLTEVDQTFSTAWGSRYINNFLDTDNRIKRGYVQADAQFRMNPDDIKLLYARNGAGEMVPFSSFASARWAWGSPAMARYNGIESAEILGQPAPGFSSGEAMAIMERLVGELPQGIGFEWSGISLQESQAGSQAPLLYALSILVVFLCLAALYESWAIPISVIMVVPIGILGALSAATAFGMENDVFFQVGLLTTIGLSAKNAILIVEFARELQMQGMGIVEAALESAKVRLRPIIMTSMAFILGVLPLALSSGAGSGSQNALGIGVIGGMLTATFLATFLIPLFYVIVASRSKTPPHVDDTPDDGQAPVETTTPQPQAH
;
A
#
# COMPACT_ATOMS: atom_id res chain seq x y z
N MET A 1 13.14 12.88 59.40
CA MET A 1 12.10 12.57 58.42
C MET A 1 12.55 11.41 57.53
N ASN A 2 11.69 10.48 57.25
CA ASN A 2 12.00 9.41 56.27
C ASN A 2 11.55 9.86 54.87
N LEU A 3 12.48 10.01 53.95
CA LEU A 3 12.18 10.43 52.59
C LEU A 3 11.21 9.49 51.86
N THR A 4 11.30 8.20 52.13
CA THR A 4 10.38 7.20 51.58
C THR A 4 8.92 7.45 51.97
N GLU A 5 8.68 7.86 53.23
CA GLU A 5 7.34 8.20 53.71
C GLU A 5 6.80 9.46 53.02
N VAL A 6 7.67 10.46 52.81
CA VAL A 6 7.36 11.71 52.10
C VAL A 6 6.97 11.38 50.64
N ASP A 7 7.79 10.60 49.95
CA ASP A 7 7.54 10.23 48.57
C ASP A 7 6.26 9.41 48.41
N GLN A 8 6.02 8.46 49.30
CA GLN A 8 4.80 7.64 49.31
C GLN A 8 3.55 8.48 49.58
N THR A 9 3.62 9.42 50.50
CA THR A 9 2.50 10.32 50.79
C THR A 9 2.21 11.22 49.60
N PHE A 10 3.23 11.81 49.04
CA PHE A 10 3.08 12.68 47.88
C PHE A 10 2.55 11.93 46.64
N SER A 11 3.19 10.79 46.31
CA SER A 11 2.78 9.97 45.17
C SER A 11 1.37 9.41 45.32
N THR A 12 0.96 9.05 46.54
CA THR A 12 -0.42 8.59 46.80
C THR A 12 -1.43 9.71 46.66
N ALA A 13 -1.12 10.88 47.22
CA ALA A 13 -2.04 12.02 47.19
C ALA A 13 -2.22 12.58 45.78
N TRP A 14 -1.15 12.76 45.00
CA TRP A 14 -1.19 13.40 43.69
C TRP A 14 -1.20 12.41 42.52
N GLY A 15 -0.45 11.30 42.61
CA GLY A 15 -0.28 10.31 41.56
C GLY A 15 -1.28 9.15 41.61
N SER A 16 -2.02 9.01 42.69
CA SER A 16 -2.86 7.84 43.04
C SER A 16 -2.06 6.58 43.39
N ARG A 17 -2.57 5.79 44.31
CA ARG A 17 -2.03 4.48 44.67
C ARG A 17 -3.04 3.39 44.44
N TYR A 18 -2.68 2.40 43.66
CA TYR A 18 -3.48 1.19 43.52
C TYR A 18 -3.48 0.40 44.83
N ILE A 19 -4.69 0.01 45.30
CA ILE A 19 -4.89 -0.73 46.54
C ILE A 19 -5.29 -2.18 46.28
N ASN A 20 -6.38 -2.39 45.54
CA ASN A 20 -6.93 -3.72 45.25
C ASN A 20 -7.78 -3.76 44.00
N ASN A 21 -8.12 -4.97 43.59
CA ASN A 21 -9.20 -5.23 42.63
C ASN A 21 -10.46 -5.61 43.38
N PHE A 22 -11.61 -5.19 42.87
CA PHE A 22 -12.90 -5.64 43.35
C PHE A 22 -13.84 -5.98 42.18
N LEU A 23 -14.80 -6.85 42.45
CA LEU A 23 -15.80 -7.23 41.49
C LEU A 23 -16.98 -6.24 41.62
N ASP A 24 -17.30 -5.53 40.56
CA ASP A 24 -18.44 -4.61 40.53
C ASP A 24 -19.74 -5.36 40.25
N THR A 25 -20.88 -4.67 40.47
CA THR A 25 -22.22 -5.17 40.18
C THR A 25 -22.39 -5.65 38.74
N ASP A 26 -21.63 -5.11 37.79
CA ASP A 26 -21.61 -5.50 36.38
C ASP A 26 -20.77 -6.76 36.10
N ASN A 27 -20.31 -7.47 37.13
CA ASN A 27 -19.45 -8.64 37.05
C ASN A 27 -18.06 -8.35 36.37
N ARG A 28 -17.64 -7.08 36.40
CA ARG A 28 -16.33 -6.65 35.88
C ARG A 28 -15.36 -6.40 37.01
N ILE A 29 -14.11 -6.77 36.81
CA ILE A 29 -13.04 -6.46 37.77
C ILE A 29 -12.64 -4.99 37.58
N LYS A 30 -12.87 -4.20 38.62
CA LYS A 30 -12.44 -2.80 38.71
C LYS A 30 -11.29 -2.65 39.67
N ARG A 31 -10.45 -1.64 39.44
CA ARG A 31 -9.29 -1.34 40.29
C ARG A 31 -9.65 -0.24 41.28
N GLY A 32 -9.36 -0.48 42.56
CA GLY A 32 -9.47 0.53 43.59
C GLY A 32 -8.21 1.37 43.71
N TYR A 33 -8.36 2.69 43.64
CA TYR A 33 -7.28 3.65 43.81
C TYR A 33 -7.58 4.62 44.93
N VAL A 34 -6.55 4.99 45.68
CA VAL A 34 -6.63 6.06 46.71
C VAL A 34 -5.83 7.25 46.21
N GLN A 35 -6.42 8.42 46.26
CA GLN A 35 -5.76 9.70 45.97
C GLN A 35 -6.43 10.83 46.74
N ALA A 36 -5.78 11.99 46.85
CA ALA A 36 -6.41 13.17 47.43
C ALA A 36 -7.59 13.65 46.54
N ASP A 37 -8.63 14.22 47.15
CA ASP A 37 -9.72 14.84 46.41
C ASP A 37 -9.20 16.00 45.55
N ALA A 38 -9.93 16.31 44.44
CA ALA A 38 -9.48 17.27 43.42
C ALA A 38 -9.11 18.64 44.03
N GLN A 39 -9.89 19.12 44.98
CA GLN A 39 -9.66 20.39 45.69
C GLN A 39 -8.33 20.48 46.43
N PHE A 40 -7.68 19.35 46.72
CA PHE A 40 -6.40 19.29 47.48
C PHE A 40 -5.18 18.94 46.58
N ARG A 41 -5.34 18.94 45.26
CA ARG A 41 -4.29 18.60 44.29
C ARG A 41 -4.32 19.41 42.99
N MET A 42 -5.00 20.56 43.00
CA MET A 42 -5.12 21.38 41.78
C MET A 42 -3.97 22.41 41.64
N ASN A 43 -3.44 22.86 42.75
CA ASN A 43 -2.38 23.90 42.77
C ASN A 43 -1.11 23.39 43.42
N PRO A 44 0.08 23.87 43.04
CA PRO A 44 1.32 23.51 43.71
C PRO A 44 1.32 23.82 45.20
N ASP A 45 0.59 24.84 45.63
CA ASP A 45 0.46 25.22 47.03
C ASP A 45 -0.33 24.20 47.89
N ASP A 46 -1.15 23.37 47.27
CA ASP A 46 -1.93 22.32 47.97
C ASP A 46 -1.01 21.25 48.57
N ILE A 47 0.23 21.13 48.10
CA ILE A 47 1.25 20.27 48.67
C ILE A 47 1.49 20.63 50.14
N LYS A 48 1.38 21.91 50.51
CA LYS A 48 1.58 22.40 51.88
C LYS A 48 0.56 21.84 52.86
N LEU A 49 -0.57 21.36 52.38
CA LEU A 49 -1.68 20.78 53.18
C LEU A 49 -1.44 19.30 53.53
N LEU A 50 -0.48 18.67 52.89
CA LEU A 50 -0.12 17.26 53.16
C LEU A 50 0.74 17.15 54.44
N TYR A 51 0.64 15.97 55.07
CA TYR A 51 1.40 15.62 56.26
C TYR A 51 2.16 14.30 56.04
N ALA A 52 3.41 14.24 56.47
CA ALA A 52 4.19 13.03 56.50
C ALA A 52 4.56 12.70 57.94
N ARG A 53 4.72 11.40 58.23
CA ARG A 53 5.07 10.93 59.59
C ARG A 53 6.58 11.02 59.78
N ASN A 54 7.03 11.55 60.90
CA ASN A 54 8.46 11.58 61.28
C ASN A 54 8.89 10.26 61.97
N GLY A 55 10.17 10.13 62.26
CA GLY A 55 10.72 8.93 62.92
C GLY A 55 10.22 8.69 64.33
N ALA A 56 9.64 9.68 64.98
CA ALA A 56 9.00 9.59 66.31
C ALA A 56 7.50 9.25 66.24
N GLY A 57 6.95 9.13 65.01
CA GLY A 57 5.52 8.84 64.78
C GLY A 57 4.59 10.06 64.69
N GLU A 58 5.13 11.30 64.79
CA GLU A 58 4.37 12.53 64.75
C GLU A 58 4.12 12.99 63.32
N MET A 59 2.97 13.63 63.08
CA MET A 59 2.59 14.15 61.78
C MET A 59 3.18 15.56 61.54
N VAL A 60 4.04 15.70 60.54
CA VAL A 60 4.70 16.97 60.21
C VAL A 60 4.16 17.49 58.87
N PRO A 61 3.70 18.75 58.83
CA PRO A 61 3.17 19.31 57.59
C PRO A 61 4.29 19.54 56.56
N PHE A 62 3.99 19.32 55.26
CA PHE A 62 4.94 19.55 54.17
C PHE A 62 5.40 21.03 54.10
N SER A 63 4.57 21.98 54.53
CA SER A 63 4.92 23.39 54.58
C SER A 63 6.14 23.69 55.47
N SER A 64 6.52 22.81 56.42
CA SER A 64 7.68 23.01 57.29
C SER A 64 9.02 22.63 56.66
N PHE A 65 9.03 21.82 55.59
CA PHE A 65 10.29 21.29 55.01
C PHE A 65 10.28 21.27 53.47
N ALA A 66 9.14 21.53 52.79
CA ALA A 66 9.01 21.47 51.33
C ALA A 66 8.56 22.82 50.76
N SER A 67 9.05 23.13 49.58
CA SER A 67 8.57 24.23 48.75
C SER A 67 8.28 23.73 47.34
N ALA A 68 7.21 24.22 46.74
CA ALA A 68 6.82 23.87 45.39
C ALA A 68 7.08 25.04 44.42
N ARG A 69 7.56 24.71 43.24
CA ARG A 69 7.72 25.66 42.13
C ARG A 69 7.41 24.97 40.80
N TRP A 70 6.89 25.71 39.88
CA TRP A 70 6.76 25.23 38.51
C TRP A 70 8.15 25.07 37.87
N ALA A 71 8.36 23.93 37.22
CA ALA A 71 9.56 23.66 36.46
C ALA A 71 9.17 22.86 35.19
N TRP A 72 9.95 23.06 34.16
CA TRP A 72 9.83 22.24 32.94
C TRP A 72 10.65 20.97 33.16
N GLY A 73 10.06 19.85 32.83
CA GLY A 73 10.72 18.54 32.88
C GLY A 73 10.09 17.57 31.91
N SER A 74 10.87 16.61 31.45
CA SER A 74 10.33 15.54 30.60
C SER A 74 9.49 14.59 31.47
N PRO A 75 8.23 14.33 31.11
CA PRO A 75 7.36 13.40 31.84
C PRO A 75 7.83 11.94 31.75
N ALA A 76 8.57 11.62 30.69
CA ALA A 76 9.17 10.28 30.49
C ALA A 76 10.46 10.44 29.69
N MET A 77 11.44 9.60 30.00
CA MET A 77 12.66 9.46 29.20
C MET A 77 12.53 8.17 28.39
N ALA A 78 12.49 8.31 27.07
CA ALA A 78 12.48 7.20 26.14
C ALA A 78 13.90 6.89 25.65
N ARG A 79 14.13 5.64 25.29
CA ARG A 79 15.35 5.21 24.60
C ARG A 79 14.97 4.46 23.34
N TYR A 80 15.67 4.77 22.28
CA TYR A 80 15.59 4.06 21.03
C TYR A 80 16.95 3.43 20.72
N ASN A 81 17.00 2.13 20.50
CA ASN A 81 18.26 1.37 20.32
C ASN A 81 19.29 1.60 21.47
N GLY A 82 18.80 1.81 22.71
CA GLY A 82 19.65 2.05 23.88
C GLY A 82 20.14 3.50 24.07
N ILE A 83 19.90 4.39 23.12
CA ILE A 83 20.27 5.81 23.15
C ILE A 83 19.07 6.63 23.63
N GLU A 84 19.31 7.65 24.44
CA GLU A 84 18.25 8.58 24.86
C GLU A 84 17.66 9.27 23.63
N SER A 85 16.34 9.26 23.54
CA SER A 85 15.63 9.75 22.37
C SER A 85 14.37 10.53 22.74
N ALA A 86 13.97 11.44 21.85
CA ALA A 86 12.67 12.07 21.86
C ALA A 86 11.91 11.65 20.58
N GLU A 87 10.70 11.12 20.75
CA GLU A 87 9.82 10.82 19.63
C GLU A 87 9.10 12.07 19.18
N ILE A 88 9.18 12.38 17.89
CA ILE A 88 8.46 13.49 17.26
C ILE A 88 7.39 12.90 16.36
N LEU A 89 6.14 13.11 16.72
CA LEU A 89 4.97 12.74 15.91
C LEU A 89 4.44 13.97 15.18
N GLY A 90 4.23 13.84 13.89
CA GLY A 90 3.71 14.92 13.07
C GLY A 90 2.94 14.43 11.87
N GLN A 91 2.19 15.33 11.26
CA GLN A 91 1.51 15.13 9.98
C GLN A 91 1.90 16.28 9.05
N PRO A 92 2.01 16.01 7.73
CA PRO A 92 2.24 17.10 6.77
C PRO A 92 1.10 18.13 6.82
N ALA A 93 1.43 19.39 6.59
CA ALA A 93 0.42 20.42 6.43
C ALA A 93 -0.38 20.20 5.12
N PRO A 94 -1.63 20.66 5.03
CA PRO A 94 -2.41 20.56 3.80
C PRO A 94 -1.65 21.08 2.58
N GLY A 95 -1.54 20.25 1.54
CA GLY A 95 -0.83 20.57 0.31
C GLY A 95 0.65 20.16 0.26
N PHE A 96 1.17 19.54 1.33
CA PHE A 96 2.51 18.95 1.37
C PHE A 96 2.42 17.43 1.48
N SER A 97 3.27 16.72 0.76
CA SER A 97 3.34 15.25 0.86
C SER A 97 4.11 14.80 2.11
N SER A 98 3.87 13.55 2.54
CA SER A 98 4.63 12.94 3.64
C SER A 98 6.13 12.90 3.34
N GLY A 99 6.52 12.58 2.09
CA GLY A 99 7.91 12.57 1.66
C GLY A 99 8.58 13.94 1.72
N GLU A 100 7.87 15.03 1.36
CA GLU A 100 8.39 16.39 1.52
C GLU A 100 8.57 16.78 2.99
N ALA A 101 7.60 16.43 3.84
CA ALA A 101 7.71 16.65 5.28
C ALA A 101 8.91 15.90 5.87
N MET A 102 9.12 14.64 5.48
CA MET A 102 10.27 13.86 5.88
C MET A 102 11.59 14.49 5.43
N ALA A 103 11.70 14.95 4.18
CA ALA A 103 12.91 15.61 3.66
C ALA A 103 13.22 16.91 4.39
N ILE A 104 12.17 17.69 4.76
CA ILE A 104 12.33 18.91 5.56
C ILE A 104 12.85 18.56 6.96
N MET A 105 12.31 17.53 7.61
CA MET A 105 12.76 17.08 8.92
C MET A 105 14.21 16.62 8.90
N GLU A 106 14.62 15.84 7.90
CA GLU A 106 16.02 15.44 7.72
C GLU A 106 16.96 16.64 7.60
N ARG A 107 16.57 17.65 6.83
CA ARG A 107 17.34 18.88 6.70
C ARG A 107 17.47 19.63 8.03
N LEU A 108 16.36 19.79 8.77
CA LEU A 108 16.35 20.46 10.05
C LEU A 108 17.21 19.75 11.11
N VAL A 109 17.19 18.43 11.12
CA VAL A 109 18.06 17.65 12.02
C VAL A 109 19.53 17.80 11.63
N GLY A 110 19.83 17.91 10.33
CA GLY A 110 21.19 18.18 9.86
C GLY A 110 21.76 19.53 10.33
N GLU A 111 20.89 20.49 10.69
CA GLU A 111 21.26 21.80 11.24
C GLU A 111 21.47 21.78 12.77
N LEU A 112 21.15 20.67 13.47
CA LEU A 112 21.32 20.54 14.91
C LEU A 112 22.80 20.35 15.30
N PRO A 113 23.16 20.64 16.58
CA PRO A 113 24.52 20.44 17.07
C PRO A 113 25.01 19.01 16.88
N GLN A 114 26.34 18.87 16.72
CA GLN A 114 26.97 17.53 16.61
C GLN A 114 26.65 16.65 17.82
N GLY A 115 26.31 15.40 17.55
CA GLY A 115 25.94 14.40 18.55
C GLY A 115 24.44 14.10 18.63
N ILE A 116 23.61 14.84 17.89
CA ILE A 116 22.19 14.54 17.72
C ILE A 116 22.00 13.87 16.35
N GLY A 117 21.48 12.66 16.38
CA GLY A 117 21.09 11.91 15.16
C GLY A 117 19.59 11.70 15.12
N PHE A 118 19.09 11.13 14.03
CA PHE A 118 17.68 10.74 13.91
C PHE A 118 17.57 9.36 13.25
N GLU A 119 16.48 8.70 13.51
CA GLU A 119 16.05 7.49 12.80
C GLU A 119 14.55 7.56 12.57
N TRP A 120 14.12 7.14 11.40
CA TRP A 120 12.71 6.97 11.11
C TRP A 120 12.19 5.70 11.78
N SER A 121 10.97 5.75 12.31
CA SER A 121 10.29 4.60 12.90
C SER A 121 8.85 4.48 12.38
N GLY A 122 8.21 3.33 12.63
CA GLY A 122 6.83 3.08 12.24
C GLY A 122 6.58 3.22 10.73
N ILE A 123 5.55 3.95 10.37
CA ILE A 123 5.11 4.13 8.97
C ILE A 123 6.15 4.92 8.15
N SER A 124 6.78 5.95 8.74
CA SER A 124 7.79 6.75 8.06
C SER A 124 9.03 5.94 7.66
N LEU A 125 9.44 4.97 8.49
CA LEU A 125 10.51 4.04 8.12
C LEU A 125 10.10 3.16 6.93
N GLN A 126 8.86 2.65 6.93
CA GLN A 126 8.36 1.84 5.82
C GLN A 126 8.27 2.66 4.53
N GLU A 127 7.83 3.91 4.61
CA GLU A 127 7.74 4.83 3.47
C GLU A 127 9.13 5.14 2.90
N SER A 128 10.10 5.43 3.74
CA SER A 128 11.49 5.66 3.32
C SER A 128 12.09 4.45 2.62
N GLN A 129 11.89 3.25 3.17
CA GLN A 129 12.36 2.00 2.57
C GLN A 129 11.64 1.68 1.26
N ALA A 130 10.31 1.82 1.22
CA ALA A 130 9.51 1.55 0.03
C ALA A 130 9.85 2.54 -1.10
N GLY A 131 10.00 3.82 -0.79
CA GLY A 131 10.36 4.84 -1.79
C GLY A 131 11.68 4.56 -2.50
N SER A 132 12.67 4.01 -1.79
CA SER A 132 13.95 3.63 -2.38
C SER A 132 13.90 2.35 -3.22
N GLN A 133 13.02 1.41 -2.90
CA GLN A 133 12.90 0.10 -3.55
C GLN A 133 11.85 0.06 -4.68
N ALA A 134 10.87 0.96 -4.66
CA ALA A 134 9.75 0.94 -5.61
C ALA A 134 10.19 0.93 -7.09
N PRO A 135 11.15 1.76 -7.56
CA PRO A 135 11.56 1.75 -8.95
C PRO A 135 12.14 0.40 -9.41
N LEU A 136 12.92 -0.24 -8.53
CA LEU A 136 13.49 -1.57 -8.80
C LEU A 136 12.40 -2.63 -8.88
N LEU A 137 11.44 -2.60 -7.97
CA LEU A 137 10.31 -3.54 -7.95
C LEU A 137 9.42 -3.39 -9.18
N TYR A 138 9.15 -2.15 -9.63
CA TYR A 138 8.41 -1.91 -10.87
C TYR A 138 9.17 -2.44 -12.09
N ALA A 139 10.45 -2.14 -12.19
CA ALA A 139 11.28 -2.63 -13.30
C ALA A 139 11.35 -4.18 -13.31
N LEU A 140 11.54 -4.79 -12.14
CA LEU A 140 11.55 -6.25 -12.00
C LEU A 140 10.19 -6.87 -12.36
N SER A 141 9.09 -6.27 -11.93
CA SER A 141 7.73 -6.75 -12.23
C SER A 141 7.47 -6.71 -13.74
N ILE A 142 7.80 -5.59 -14.39
CA ILE A 142 7.67 -5.45 -15.85
C ILE A 142 8.56 -6.46 -16.58
N LEU A 143 9.80 -6.65 -16.12
CA LEU A 143 10.72 -7.62 -16.69
C LEU A 143 10.20 -9.06 -16.58
N VAL A 144 9.69 -9.46 -15.40
CA VAL A 144 9.13 -10.80 -15.20
C VAL A 144 7.92 -11.02 -16.10
N VAL A 145 7.01 -10.06 -16.18
CA VAL A 145 5.84 -10.12 -17.09
C VAL A 145 6.31 -10.24 -18.53
N PHE A 146 7.29 -9.43 -18.94
CA PHE A 146 7.88 -9.50 -20.28
C PHE A 146 8.44 -10.88 -20.60
N LEU A 147 9.27 -11.43 -19.71
CA LEU A 147 9.91 -12.73 -19.91
C LEU A 147 8.88 -13.88 -19.94
N CYS A 148 7.88 -13.85 -19.06
CA CYS A 148 6.81 -14.83 -19.07
C CYS A 148 6.01 -14.80 -20.38
N LEU A 149 5.70 -13.59 -20.89
CA LEU A 149 5.03 -13.44 -22.17
C LEU A 149 5.92 -13.85 -23.35
N ALA A 150 7.20 -13.51 -23.32
CA ALA A 150 8.16 -13.91 -24.35
C ALA A 150 8.30 -15.44 -24.44
N ALA A 151 8.33 -16.11 -23.28
CA ALA A 151 8.37 -17.56 -23.21
C ALA A 151 7.05 -18.21 -23.68
N LEU A 152 5.90 -17.62 -23.32
CA LEU A 152 4.57 -18.14 -23.68
C LEU A 152 4.31 -18.04 -25.21
N TYR A 153 4.71 -16.90 -25.80
CA TYR A 153 4.43 -16.63 -27.20
C TYR A 153 5.57 -16.96 -28.16
N GLU A 154 6.69 -17.45 -27.62
CA GLU A 154 7.90 -17.73 -28.41
C GLU A 154 8.31 -16.58 -29.34
N SER A 155 8.08 -15.35 -28.89
CA SER A 155 8.28 -14.13 -29.63
C SER A 155 8.70 -12.97 -28.73
N TRP A 156 9.69 -12.20 -29.17
CA TRP A 156 10.10 -10.98 -28.46
C TRP A 156 9.24 -9.75 -28.81
N ALA A 157 8.57 -9.79 -29.96
CA ALA A 157 7.80 -8.66 -30.47
C ALA A 157 6.44 -8.51 -29.76
N ILE A 158 5.75 -9.60 -29.52
CA ILE A 158 4.40 -9.59 -28.93
C ILE A 158 4.37 -9.00 -27.51
N PRO A 159 5.27 -9.38 -26.58
CA PRO A 159 5.31 -8.78 -25.25
C PRO A 159 5.52 -7.26 -25.25
N ILE A 160 6.24 -6.72 -26.23
CA ILE A 160 6.44 -5.26 -26.36
C ILE A 160 5.11 -4.55 -26.56
N SER A 161 4.21 -5.07 -27.40
CA SER A 161 2.89 -4.47 -27.62
C SER A 161 2.01 -4.47 -26.35
N VAL A 162 2.15 -5.48 -25.50
CA VAL A 162 1.46 -5.56 -24.20
C VAL A 162 2.02 -4.53 -23.21
N ILE A 163 3.35 -4.43 -23.10
CA ILE A 163 3.99 -3.51 -22.16
C ILE A 163 3.76 -2.04 -22.51
N MET A 164 3.62 -1.70 -23.80
CA MET A 164 3.30 -0.33 -24.23
C MET A 164 1.96 0.20 -23.65
N VAL A 165 1.12 -0.67 -23.14
CA VAL A 165 -0.16 -0.30 -22.48
C VAL A 165 0.02 0.12 -21.03
N VAL A 166 1.06 -0.37 -20.36
CA VAL A 166 1.32 -0.12 -18.92
C VAL A 166 1.37 1.37 -18.58
N PRO A 167 2.09 2.24 -19.33
CA PRO A 167 2.13 3.67 -19.06
C PRO A 167 0.75 4.34 -19.06
N ILE A 168 -0.21 3.84 -19.84
CA ILE A 168 -1.56 4.38 -19.93
C ILE A 168 -2.32 4.13 -18.61
N GLY A 169 -2.19 2.92 -18.05
CA GLY A 169 -2.75 2.60 -16.74
C GLY A 169 -2.14 3.44 -15.62
N ILE A 170 -0.82 3.64 -15.65
CA ILE A 170 -0.11 4.50 -14.69
C ILE A 170 -0.61 5.96 -14.78
N LEU A 171 -0.73 6.51 -15.98
CA LEU A 171 -1.26 7.85 -16.19
C LEU A 171 -2.70 7.99 -15.64
N GLY A 172 -3.52 6.96 -15.81
CA GLY A 172 -4.87 6.94 -15.23
C GLY A 172 -4.88 6.96 -13.71
N ALA A 173 -4.05 6.15 -13.08
CA ALA A 173 -3.93 6.11 -11.63
C ALA A 173 -3.40 7.43 -11.07
N LEU A 174 -2.37 8.02 -11.69
CA LEU A 174 -1.82 9.31 -11.30
C LEU A 174 -2.83 10.45 -11.48
N SER A 175 -3.59 10.47 -12.58
CA SER A 175 -4.61 11.47 -12.81
C SER A 175 -5.76 11.40 -11.80
N ALA A 176 -6.15 10.19 -11.40
CA ALA A 176 -7.13 10.00 -10.34
C ALA A 176 -6.59 10.46 -8.98
N ALA A 177 -5.36 10.09 -8.64
CA ALA A 177 -4.73 10.52 -7.40
C ALA A 177 -4.67 12.06 -7.30
N THR A 178 -4.25 12.74 -8.37
CA THR A 178 -4.21 14.21 -8.39
C THR A 178 -5.60 14.84 -8.32
N ALA A 179 -6.60 14.26 -8.98
CA ALA A 179 -7.97 14.76 -8.96
C ALA A 179 -8.63 14.65 -7.56
N PHE A 180 -8.29 13.62 -6.81
CA PHE A 180 -8.79 13.40 -5.44
C PHE A 180 -7.86 13.93 -4.34
N GLY A 181 -6.75 14.60 -4.71
CA GLY A 181 -5.79 15.15 -3.75
C GLY A 181 -5.08 14.09 -2.92
N MET A 182 -4.88 12.90 -3.50
CA MET A 182 -4.17 11.80 -2.84
C MET A 182 -2.66 11.98 -2.97
N GLU A 183 -1.94 11.62 -1.92
CA GLU A 183 -0.49 11.65 -1.90
C GLU A 183 0.09 10.36 -2.49
N ASN A 184 1.35 10.43 -2.96
CA ASN A 184 2.07 9.26 -3.44
C ASN A 184 2.69 8.50 -2.26
N ASP A 185 1.85 7.84 -1.49
CA ASP A 185 2.24 7.00 -0.37
C ASP A 185 2.51 5.54 -0.80
N VAL A 186 2.96 4.72 0.15
CA VAL A 186 3.24 3.28 -0.09
C VAL A 186 1.99 2.54 -0.58
N PHE A 187 0.81 2.89 -0.08
CA PHE A 187 -0.44 2.23 -0.45
C PHE A 187 -0.87 2.56 -1.88
N PHE A 188 -0.69 3.82 -2.29
CA PHE A 188 -0.89 4.23 -3.68
C PHE A 188 0.09 3.50 -4.62
N GLN A 189 1.37 3.32 -4.21
CA GLN A 189 2.37 2.57 -4.98
C GLN A 189 1.98 1.10 -5.17
N VAL A 190 1.39 0.46 -4.16
CA VAL A 190 0.81 -0.90 -4.29
C VAL A 190 -0.37 -0.89 -5.26
N GLY A 191 -1.21 0.14 -5.23
CA GLY A 191 -2.29 0.36 -6.21
C GLY A 191 -1.77 0.48 -7.64
N LEU A 192 -0.66 1.22 -7.85
CA LEU A 192 0.01 1.32 -9.15
C LEU A 192 0.50 -0.04 -9.64
N LEU A 193 1.17 -0.82 -8.79
CA LEU A 193 1.64 -2.15 -9.15
C LEU A 193 0.50 -3.08 -9.57
N THR A 194 -0.61 -3.03 -8.82
CA THR A 194 -1.83 -3.77 -9.15
C THR A 194 -2.39 -3.35 -10.51
N THR A 195 -2.44 -2.04 -10.79
CA THR A 195 -2.89 -1.48 -12.07
C THR A 195 -2.03 -1.94 -13.24
N ILE A 196 -0.71 -2.04 -13.08
CA ILE A 196 0.22 -2.57 -14.09
C ILE A 196 -0.19 -3.99 -14.48
N GLY A 197 -0.40 -4.87 -13.51
CA GLY A 197 -0.79 -6.26 -13.75
C GLY A 197 -2.15 -6.38 -14.45
N LEU A 198 -3.13 -5.59 -14.03
CA LEU A 198 -4.49 -5.60 -14.60
C LEU A 198 -4.53 -5.01 -16.02
N SER A 199 -3.75 -3.95 -16.29
CA SER A 199 -3.62 -3.36 -17.63
C SER A 199 -2.97 -4.36 -18.61
N ALA A 200 -1.92 -5.03 -18.17
CA ALA A 200 -1.27 -6.08 -18.96
C ALA A 200 -2.24 -7.23 -19.30
N LYS A 201 -3.06 -7.68 -18.33
CA LYS A 201 -4.08 -8.70 -18.56
C LYS A 201 -5.05 -8.33 -19.69
N ASN A 202 -5.55 -7.10 -19.70
CA ASN A 202 -6.47 -6.65 -20.74
C ASN A 202 -5.79 -6.60 -22.12
N ALA A 203 -4.52 -6.18 -22.17
CA ALA A 203 -3.74 -6.17 -23.40
C ALA A 203 -3.48 -7.59 -23.93
N ILE A 204 -3.13 -8.51 -23.07
CA ILE A 204 -2.90 -9.92 -23.42
C ILE A 204 -4.10 -10.52 -24.12
N LEU A 205 -5.31 -10.34 -23.57
CA LEU A 205 -6.55 -10.89 -24.13
C LEU A 205 -6.83 -10.42 -25.58
N ILE A 206 -6.51 -9.17 -25.92
CA ILE A 206 -6.70 -8.62 -27.26
C ILE A 206 -5.58 -9.11 -28.20
N VAL A 207 -4.32 -9.03 -27.75
CA VAL A 207 -3.15 -9.37 -28.55
C VAL A 207 -3.13 -10.87 -28.90
N GLU A 208 -3.48 -11.73 -27.94
CA GLU A 208 -3.57 -13.18 -28.14
C GLU A 208 -4.60 -13.52 -29.23
N PHE A 209 -5.80 -12.97 -29.10
CA PHE A 209 -6.86 -13.24 -30.08
C PHE A 209 -6.56 -12.62 -31.45
N ALA A 210 -5.89 -11.45 -31.51
CA ALA A 210 -5.44 -10.88 -32.76
C ALA A 210 -4.41 -11.78 -33.48
N ARG A 211 -3.47 -12.38 -32.70
CA ARG A 211 -2.50 -13.34 -33.23
C ARG A 211 -3.18 -14.60 -33.75
N GLU A 212 -4.14 -15.14 -33.02
CA GLU A 212 -4.92 -16.32 -33.44
C GLU A 212 -5.63 -16.08 -34.78
N LEU A 213 -6.33 -14.94 -34.93
CA LEU A 213 -6.99 -14.54 -36.17
C LEU A 213 -5.99 -14.35 -37.31
N GLN A 214 -4.80 -13.83 -37.03
CA GLN A 214 -3.74 -13.69 -38.03
C GLN A 214 -3.19 -15.05 -38.49
N MET A 215 -3.05 -16.04 -37.58
CA MET A 215 -2.68 -17.41 -37.95
C MET A 215 -3.74 -18.09 -38.81
N GLN A 216 -5.01 -17.72 -38.68
CA GLN A 216 -6.11 -18.18 -39.53
C GLN A 216 -6.11 -17.48 -40.92
N GLY A 217 -5.14 -16.63 -41.22
CA GLY A 217 -4.97 -15.96 -42.53
C GLY A 217 -5.57 -14.58 -42.63
N MET A 218 -6.06 -14.00 -41.53
CA MET A 218 -6.63 -12.63 -41.54
C MET A 218 -5.49 -11.59 -41.58
N GLY A 219 -5.75 -10.46 -42.26
CA GLY A 219 -4.80 -9.35 -42.33
C GLY A 219 -4.53 -8.73 -40.96
N ILE A 220 -3.29 -8.25 -40.73
CA ILE A 220 -2.84 -7.73 -39.40
C ILE A 220 -3.81 -6.68 -38.83
N VAL A 221 -4.24 -5.69 -39.66
CA VAL A 221 -5.13 -4.62 -39.22
C VAL A 221 -6.54 -5.15 -38.95
N GLU A 222 -7.03 -6.02 -39.79
CA GLU A 222 -8.36 -6.63 -39.67
C GLU A 222 -8.42 -7.53 -38.43
N ALA A 223 -7.41 -8.38 -38.20
CA ALA A 223 -7.28 -9.23 -37.02
C ALA A 223 -7.24 -8.41 -35.72
N ALA A 224 -6.49 -7.30 -35.71
CA ALA A 224 -6.41 -6.40 -34.57
C ALA A 224 -7.75 -5.73 -34.23
N LEU A 225 -8.49 -5.25 -35.24
CA LEU A 225 -9.82 -4.62 -35.06
C LEU A 225 -10.88 -5.63 -34.65
N GLU A 226 -10.89 -6.81 -35.27
CA GLU A 226 -11.87 -7.84 -34.93
C GLU A 226 -11.63 -8.39 -33.51
N SER A 227 -10.34 -8.60 -33.11
CA SER A 227 -10.01 -9.01 -31.75
C SER A 227 -10.50 -8.01 -30.71
N ALA A 228 -10.32 -6.71 -30.95
CA ALA A 228 -10.81 -5.69 -30.05
C ALA A 228 -12.33 -5.68 -29.92
N LYS A 229 -13.08 -5.87 -31.02
CA LYS A 229 -14.54 -5.95 -30.98
C LYS A 229 -15.04 -7.16 -30.19
N VAL A 230 -14.49 -8.34 -30.47
CA VAL A 230 -14.91 -9.59 -29.81
C VAL A 230 -14.54 -9.59 -28.32
N ARG A 231 -13.37 -9.08 -27.97
CA ARG A 231 -12.87 -9.06 -26.59
C ARG A 231 -13.35 -7.86 -25.76
N LEU A 232 -13.95 -6.85 -26.36
CA LEU A 232 -14.45 -5.67 -25.66
C LEU A 232 -15.41 -6.02 -24.51
N ARG A 233 -16.39 -6.88 -24.79
CA ARG A 233 -17.39 -7.29 -23.79
C ARG A 233 -16.78 -8.01 -22.57
N PRO A 234 -15.96 -9.06 -22.72
CA PRO A 234 -15.27 -9.70 -21.61
C PRO A 234 -14.37 -8.75 -20.80
N ILE A 235 -13.67 -7.83 -21.47
CA ILE A 235 -12.79 -6.86 -20.82
C ILE A 235 -13.61 -5.89 -19.96
N ILE A 236 -14.69 -5.33 -20.49
CA ILE A 236 -15.57 -4.44 -19.72
C ILE A 236 -16.18 -5.17 -18.53
N MET A 237 -16.64 -6.40 -18.71
CA MET A 237 -17.22 -7.19 -17.61
C MET A 237 -16.23 -7.42 -16.49
N THR A 238 -15.01 -7.82 -16.79
CA THR A 238 -13.98 -8.08 -15.77
C THR A 238 -13.49 -6.79 -15.09
N SER A 239 -13.34 -5.73 -15.87
CA SER A 239 -12.92 -4.41 -15.32
C SER A 239 -13.99 -3.82 -14.41
N MET A 240 -15.27 -3.87 -14.82
CA MET A 240 -16.38 -3.40 -13.99
C MET A 240 -16.53 -4.21 -12.71
N ALA A 241 -16.42 -5.54 -12.80
CA ALA A 241 -16.46 -6.39 -11.61
C ALA A 241 -15.33 -6.03 -10.62
N PHE A 242 -14.13 -5.76 -11.12
CA PHE A 242 -12.99 -5.38 -10.30
C PHE A 242 -13.16 -3.98 -9.71
N ILE A 243 -13.58 -2.99 -10.49
CA ILE A 243 -13.85 -1.62 -10.03
C ILE A 243 -14.91 -1.61 -8.93
N LEU A 244 -16.02 -2.33 -9.12
CA LEU A 244 -17.07 -2.44 -8.11
C LEU A 244 -16.60 -3.17 -6.86
N GLY A 245 -15.72 -4.17 -7.01
CA GLY A 245 -15.10 -4.88 -5.88
C GLY A 245 -14.18 -4.00 -5.04
N VAL A 246 -13.46 -3.06 -5.66
CA VAL A 246 -12.54 -2.13 -4.98
C VAL A 246 -13.23 -0.84 -4.53
N LEU A 247 -14.42 -0.54 -5.03
CA LEU A 247 -15.17 0.68 -4.70
C LEU A 247 -15.39 0.88 -3.19
N PRO A 248 -15.69 -0.15 -2.36
CA PRO A 248 -15.80 0.02 -0.92
C PRO A 248 -14.50 0.51 -0.26
N LEU A 249 -13.33 0.13 -0.78
CA LEU A 249 -12.05 0.63 -0.27
C LEU A 249 -11.87 2.12 -0.60
N ALA A 250 -12.22 2.52 -1.83
CA ALA A 250 -12.11 3.91 -2.26
C ALA A 250 -13.07 4.86 -1.51
N LEU A 251 -14.17 4.35 -0.98
CA LEU A 251 -15.19 5.11 -0.23
C LEU A 251 -15.10 4.88 1.29
N SER A 252 -14.09 4.18 1.78
CA SER A 252 -13.96 3.87 3.21
C SER A 252 -13.79 5.15 4.02
N SER A 253 -14.33 5.16 5.24
CA SER A 253 -14.26 6.27 6.19
C SER A 253 -13.94 5.75 7.59
N GLY A 254 -13.22 6.55 8.39
CA GLY A 254 -12.81 6.19 9.75
C GLY A 254 -11.32 6.00 9.91
N ALA A 255 -10.90 5.42 11.03
CA ALA A 255 -9.48 5.20 11.32
C ALA A 255 -8.85 4.25 10.29
N GLY A 256 -7.75 4.68 9.66
CA GLY A 256 -7.06 3.90 8.64
C GLY A 256 -7.66 3.97 7.23
N SER A 257 -8.72 4.76 7.01
CA SER A 257 -9.35 4.91 5.68
C SER A 257 -8.41 5.52 4.63
N GLY A 258 -7.46 6.36 5.03
CA GLY A 258 -6.53 7.01 4.09
C GLY A 258 -5.78 6.03 3.22
N SER A 259 -5.20 4.98 3.80
CA SER A 259 -4.49 3.92 3.06
C SER A 259 -5.40 3.13 2.13
N GLN A 260 -6.63 2.84 2.56
CA GLN A 260 -7.61 2.14 1.72
C GLN A 260 -8.06 3.00 0.56
N ASN A 261 -8.32 4.29 0.80
CA ASN A 261 -8.71 5.25 -0.23
C ASN A 261 -7.59 5.46 -1.26
N ALA A 262 -6.33 5.61 -0.83
CA ALA A 262 -5.18 5.77 -1.71
C ALA A 262 -5.04 4.56 -2.66
N LEU A 263 -5.09 3.34 -2.13
CA LEU A 263 -5.07 2.12 -2.91
C LEU A 263 -6.28 2.03 -3.83
N GLY A 264 -7.49 2.24 -3.29
CA GLY A 264 -8.75 2.11 -4.03
C GLY A 264 -8.88 3.08 -5.19
N ILE A 265 -8.60 4.36 -4.96
CA ILE A 265 -8.67 5.42 -5.99
C ILE A 265 -7.62 5.20 -7.07
N GLY A 266 -6.38 4.85 -6.68
CA GLY A 266 -5.31 4.55 -7.63
C GLY A 266 -5.67 3.41 -8.56
N VAL A 267 -6.20 2.31 -8.03
CA VAL A 267 -6.62 1.14 -8.82
C VAL A 267 -7.82 1.48 -9.71
N ILE A 268 -8.86 2.16 -9.20
CA ILE A 268 -10.03 2.53 -9.99
C ILE A 268 -9.64 3.45 -11.15
N GLY A 269 -8.83 4.49 -10.89
CA GLY A 269 -8.37 5.42 -11.92
C GLY A 269 -7.56 4.74 -13.01
N GLY A 270 -6.61 3.89 -12.61
CA GLY A 270 -5.80 3.10 -13.53
C GLY A 270 -6.62 2.12 -14.35
N MET A 271 -7.57 1.42 -13.72
CA MET A 271 -8.45 0.47 -14.40
C MET A 271 -9.42 1.14 -15.38
N LEU A 272 -10.01 2.27 -15.02
CA LEU A 272 -10.87 3.03 -15.91
C LEU A 272 -10.10 3.43 -17.19
N THR A 273 -8.93 4.03 -17.01
CA THR A 273 -8.10 4.48 -18.13
C THR A 273 -7.59 3.30 -18.96
N ALA A 274 -7.11 2.24 -18.31
CA ALA A 274 -6.67 1.02 -19.01
C ALA A 274 -7.83 0.33 -19.74
N THR A 275 -9.05 0.37 -19.23
CA THR A 275 -10.18 -0.27 -19.90
C THR A 275 -10.67 0.55 -21.11
N PHE A 276 -10.87 1.87 -20.93
CA PHE A 276 -11.38 2.70 -22.02
C PHE A 276 -10.28 3.08 -23.00
N LEU A 277 -9.22 3.73 -22.55
CA LEU A 277 -8.21 4.28 -23.46
C LEU A 277 -7.29 3.20 -24.04
N ALA A 278 -6.84 2.25 -23.21
CA ALA A 278 -5.95 1.20 -23.70
C ALA A 278 -6.64 0.27 -24.69
N THR A 279 -7.92 -0.05 -24.53
CA THR A 279 -8.66 -0.90 -25.47
C THR A 279 -8.64 -0.34 -26.91
N PHE A 280 -8.63 0.98 -27.07
CA PHE A 280 -8.47 1.61 -28.39
C PHE A 280 -7.01 1.62 -28.87
N LEU A 281 -6.04 1.70 -27.96
CA LEU A 281 -4.62 1.81 -28.31
C LEU A 281 -3.94 0.44 -28.48
N ILE A 282 -4.45 -0.61 -27.85
CA ILE A 282 -3.87 -1.96 -27.96
C ILE A 282 -3.84 -2.46 -29.40
N PRO A 283 -4.92 -2.37 -30.22
CA PRO A 283 -4.87 -2.75 -31.61
C PRO A 283 -3.82 -1.98 -32.40
N LEU A 284 -3.67 -0.67 -32.12
CA LEU A 284 -2.66 0.18 -32.74
C LEU A 284 -1.24 -0.30 -32.40
N PHE A 285 -0.95 -0.56 -31.12
CA PHE A 285 0.35 -1.06 -30.67
C PHE A 285 0.67 -2.42 -31.28
N TYR A 286 -0.31 -3.30 -31.35
CA TYR A 286 -0.15 -4.59 -32.01
C TYR A 286 0.20 -4.44 -33.49
N VAL A 287 -0.52 -3.60 -34.23
CA VAL A 287 -0.24 -3.34 -35.66
C VAL A 287 1.16 -2.76 -35.86
N ILE A 288 1.59 -1.78 -35.03
CA ILE A 288 2.91 -1.16 -35.11
C ILE A 288 4.02 -2.20 -34.90
N VAL A 289 3.86 -3.06 -33.90
CA VAL A 289 4.87 -4.05 -33.52
C VAL A 289 4.85 -5.22 -34.53
N ALA A 290 3.71 -5.77 -34.86
CA ALA A 290 3.56 -6.89 -35.78
C ALA A 290 3.99 -6.52 -37.21
N SER A 291 3.74 -5.29 -37.68
CA SER A 291 4.19 -4.83 -38.99
C SER A 291 5.71 -4.70 -39.10
N ARG A 292 6.42 -4.51 -37.99
CA ARG A 292 7.90 -4.46 -37.97
C ARG A 292 8.54 -5.82 -37.76
N SER A 293 7.81 -6.79 -37.19
CA SER A 293 8.28 -8.15 -37.00
C SER A 293 8.09 -8.93 -38.31
N LYS A 294 9.19 -9.30 -38.97
CA LYS A 294 9.20 -10.11 -40.19
C LYS A 294 8.96 -11.61 -39.97
N THR A 295 8.61 -12.02 -38.75
CA THR A 295 8.33 -13.42 -38.45
C THR A 295 6.93 -13.76 -38.96
N PRO A 296 6.79 -14.54 -40.04
CA PRO A 296 5.47 -15.03 -40.44
C PRO A 296 4.97 -15.92 -39.31
N PRO A 297 3.63 -16.00 -39.09
CA PRO A 297 3.06 -16.96 -38.16
C PRO A 297 3.56 -18.34 -38.58
N HIS A 298 4.08 -19.12 -37.60
CA HIS A 298 4.46 -20.49 -37.84
C HIS A 298 3.21 -21.26 -38.19
N VAL A 299 3.01 -21.50 -39.46
CA VAL A 299 2.07 -22.51 -39.95
C VAL A 299 2.77 -23.81 -39.60
N ASP A 300 2.19 -24.61 -38.71
CA ASP A 300 2.59 -26.02 -38.55
C ASP A 300 2.27 -26.69 -39.88
N ASP A 301 3.25 -26.72 -40.76
CA ASP A 301 3.31 -27.66 -41.86
C ASP A 301 3.59 -29.05 -41.26
N THR A 302 2.62 -29.61 -40.54
CA THR A 302 2.53 -31.04 -40.44
C THR A 302 2.14 -31.51 -41.82
N PRO A 303 3.03 -32.27 -42.53
CA PRO A 303 2.65 -32.88 -43.77
C PRO A 303 1.44 -33.78 -43.42
N ASP A 304 0.35 -33.52 -44.09
CA ASP A 304 -0.75 -34.47 -44.19
C ASP A 304 -0.11 -35.74 -44.80
N ASP A 305 0.25 -36.69 -43.90
CA ASP A 305 0.78 -37.99 -44.30
C ASP A 305 -0.30 -38.64 -45.12
N GLY A 306 -0.05 -38.56 -46.41
CA GLY A 306 -0.93 -38.98 -47.46
C GLY A 306 -1.67 -40.27 -47.18
N GLN A 307 -2.96 -40.14 -47.14
CA GLN A 307 -3.81 -41.27 -47.41
C GLN A 307 -3.39 -41.85 -48.77
N ALA A 308 -2.68 -43.00 -48.75
CA ALA A 308 -2.41 -43.80 -49.92
C ALA A 308 -3.73 -44.07 -50.64
N PRO A 309 -3.75 -44.03 -51.99
CA PRO A 309 -4.96 -44.30 -52.78
C PRO A 309 -5.49 -45.69 -52.47
N VAL A 310 -6.70 -45.77 -51.99
CA VAL A 310 -7.42 -47.03 -51.86
C VAL A 310 -7.57 -47.60 -53.25
N GLU A 311 -6.79 -48.67 -53.59
CA GLU A 311 -6.99 -49.51 -54.75
C GLU A 311 -8.38 -50.09 -54.72
N THR A 312 -9.23 -49.63 -55.60
CA THR A 312 -10.51 -50.24 -55.90
C THR A 312 -10.30 -51.55 -56.61
N THR A 313 -10.22 -52.62 -55.86
CA THR A 313 -10.32 -53.99 -56.41
C THR A 313 -11.73 -54.24 -56.90
N THR A 314 -11.88 -54.28 -58.20
CA THR A 314 -13.08 -54.69 -58.91
C THR A 314 -13.35 -56.20 -58.62
N PRO A 315 -14.55 -56.60 -58.20
CA PRO A 315 -14.82 -58.03 -58.07
C PRO A 315 -15.06 -58.70 -59.45
N GLN A 316 -14.26 -59.70 -59.75
CA GLN A 316 -14.55 -60.62 -60.90
C GLN A 316 -15.78 -61.44 -60.65
N PRO A 317 -16.64 -61.71 -61.65
CA PRO A 317 -17.79 -62.61 -61.47
C PRO A 317 -17.32 -64.02 -61.55
N GLN A 318 -17.59 -64.84 -60.48
CA GLN A 318 -17.51 -66.25 -60.52
C GLN A 318 -18.77 -66.86 -61.19
N ALA A 319 -18.56 -67.56 -62.28
CA ALA A 319 -19.53 -68.47 -62.86
C ALA A 319 -19.44 -69.83 -62.14
N HIS A 320 -20.49 -70.28 -61.56
CA HIS A 320 -21.15 -71.56 -61.53
C HIS A 320 -22.19 -71.68 -60.42
#